data_e32226f754d502a68cd3c06469f40daf
#
_entry.id   e32226f754d502a68cd3c06469f40daf
#
_cell.length_a   1.000
_cell.length_b   1.000
_cell.length_c   1.000
_cell.angle_alpha   90.00
_cell.angle_beta   90.00
_cell.angle_gamma   90.00
#
_symmetry.space_group_name_H-M   'P 1'
#
loop_
_entity.id
_entity.type
_entity.pdbx_description
1 polymer ?
#
loop_
_entity_poly.entity_id
_entity_poly.type
_entity_poly.pdbx_seq_one_letter_code
_entity_poly.pdbx_strand_id
1 'polypeptide(L)'
;MNKYSQVITNYLVSEDNYLCDDCLSELLNIKPRQTINAVCNKLFKQDIINRYKGECSCCKKNKMVNGIGPIRNNEKIEKISYVVSNKDYHHNHQDINNNGFFLRLSPKDFENRVGLYLNKKFKDSFSEKPLIIGVNKVHKFDLVSLDNSIVTECKSYTWTKDDNFPSAKISTAIEAVFYLSRIIAERKVIVFQDDFNKKGESLVDTFIRRYDGILDDIEVWRYLVGKSIEYDRIEIKREGKECWYKNLYK
;
A
#
# COMPACT_ATOMS: atom_id res chain seq x y z
N MET A 1 9.09 3.23 -10.41
CA MET A 1 9.69 4.39 -9.69
C MET A 1 11.08 4.66 -10.23
N ASN A 2 11.49 5.94 -10.34
CA ASN A 2 12.87 6.30 -10.63
C ASN A 2 13.73 5.92 -9.40
N LYS A 3 14.99 5.53 -9.61
CA LYS A 3 15.99 5.20 -8.57
C LYS A 3 16.02 6.24 -7.43
N TYR A 4 15.97 7.51 -7.75
CA TYR A 4 15.96 8.60 -6.75
C TYR A 4 14.66 8.68 -5.95
N SER A 5 13.52 8.37 -6.52
CA SER A 5 12.25 8.34 -5.79
C SER A 5 12.28 7.32 -4.66
N GLN A 6 12.83 6.14 -4.93
CA GLN A 6 12.94 5.07 -3.95
C GLN A 6 13.91 5.42 -2.82
N VAL A 7 15.08 5.96 -3.17
CA VAL A 7 16.09 6.39 -2.18
C VAL A 7 15.52 7.48 -1.25
N ILE A 8 14.86 8.50 -1.82
CA ILE A 8 14.28 9.60 -1.04
C ILE A 8 13.17 9.09 -0.14
N THR A 9 12.25 8.27 -0.66
CA THR A 9 11.13 7.74 0.14
C THR A 9 11.64 6.87 1.28
N ASN A 10 12.56 5.94 1.02
CA ASN A 10 13.13 5.08 2.05
C ASN A 10 13.81 5.89 3.17
N TYR A 11 14.57 6.91 2.79
CA TYR A 11 15.22 7.78 3.77
C TYR A 11 14.23 8.57 4.63
N LEU A 12 13.18 9.14 4.03
CA LEU A 12 12.16 9.88 4.77
C LEU A 12 11.30 8.97 5.67
N VAL A 13 11.15 7.70 5.33
CA VAL A 13 10.48 6.68 6.18
C VAL A 13 11.32 6.36 7.41
N SER A 14 12.66 6.23 7.26
CA SER A 14 13.54 5.84 8.36
C SER A 14 13.74 6.93 9.40
N GLU A 15 13.63 8.20 9.03
CA GLU A 15 14.04 9.32 9.86
C GLU A 15 12.92 10.02 10.64
N ASP A 16 11.65 9.78 10.32
CA ASP A 16 10.47 10.45 10.91
C ASP A 16 10.65 12.00 11.07
N ASN A 17 11.40 12.60 10.13
CA ASN A 17 11.81 14.00 10.14
C ASN A 17 11.37 14.73 8.87
N TYR A 18 11.14 16.03 8.99
CA TYR A 18 10.83 16.90 7.86
C TYR A 18 12.08 17.64 7.38
N LEU A 19 12.55 17.32 6.18
CA LEU A 19 13.80 17.81 5.62
C LEU A 19 13.59 18.69 4.37
N CYS A 20 14.31 19.80 4.29
CA CYS A 20 14.25 20.62 3.08
C CYS A 20 15.05 19.99 1.93
N ASP A 21 14.78 20.44 0.69
CA ASP A 21 15.43 19.92 -0.51
C ASP A 21 16.95 20.02 -0.47
N ASP A 22 17.49 21.07 0.17
CA ASP A 22 18.94 21.27 0.28
C ASP A 22 19.56 20.18 1.18
N CYS A 23 18.97 19.97 2.38
CA CYS A 23 19.47 18.95 3.30
C CYS A 23 19.31 17.54 2.73
N LEU A 24 18.20 17.23 2.06
CA LEU A 24 18.05 15.95 1.37
C LEU A 24 19.08 15.76 0.25
N SER A 25 19.42 16.82 -0.50
CA SER A 25 20.42 16.76 -1.56
C SER A 25 21.81 16.44 -1.00
N GLU A 26 22.16 17.03 0.14
CA GLU A 26 23.44 16.77 0.82
C GLU A 26 23.49 15.38 1.44
N LEU A 27 22.47 15.02 2.24
CA LEU A 27 22.41 13.75 2.95
C LEU A 27 22.39 12.53 2.02
N LEU A 28 21.69 12.63 0.90
CA LEU A 28 21.57 11.55 -0.07
C LEU A 28 22.60 11.62 -1.20
N ASN A 29 23.45 12.65 -1.20
CA ASN A 29 24.42 12.95 -2.25
C ASN A 29 23.80 12.96 -3.66
N ILE A 30 22.57 13.50 -3.79
CA ILE A 30 21.87 13.63 -5.06
C ILE A 30 21.99 15.06 -5.57
N LYS A 31 22.80 15.26 -6.60
CA LYS A 31 23.04 16.55 -7.24
C LYS A 31 22.61 16.53 -8.71
N PRO A 32 22.14 17.65 -9.25
CA PRO A 32 21.90 18.93 -8.57
C PRO A 32 20.66 18.89 -7.67
N ARG A 33 20.55 19.82 -6.70
CA ARG A 33 19.41 19.96 -5.77
C ARG A 33 18.05 19.97 -6.47
N GLN A 34 18.00 20.52 -7.69
CA GLN A 34 16.77 20.56 -8.51
C GLN A 34 16.21 19.16 -8.79
N THR A 35 17.07 18.12 -8.77
CA THR A 35 16.63 16.72 -8.90
C THR A 35 15.79 16.32 -7.70
N ILE A 36 16.19 16.67 -6.47
CA ILE A 36 15.41 16.45 -5.25
C ILE A 36 14.07 17.16 -5.35
N ASN A 37 14.08 18.46 -5.72
CA ASN A 37 12.84 19.23 -5.87
C ASN A 37 11.86 18.57 -6.86
N ALA A 38 12.33 18.19 -8.03
CA ALA A 38 11.50 17.56 -9.05
C ALA A 38 10.92 16.20 -8.58
N VAL A 39 11.75 15.39 -7.93
CA VAL A 39 11.33 14.07 -7.42
C VAL A 39 10.35 14.24 -6.25
N CYS A 40 10.64 15.12 -5.28
CA CYS A 40 9.75 15.36 -4.15
C CYS A 40 8.41 15.97 -4.59
N ASN A 41 8.39 16.87 -5.59
CA ASN A 41 7.14 17.35 -6.17
C ASN A 41 6.33 16.23 -6.82
N LYS A 42 6.98 15.28 -7.48
CA LYS A 42 6.31 14.11 -8.07
C LYS A 42 5.76 13.20 -6.98
N LEU A 43 6.55 12.90 -5.95
CA LEU A 43 6.14 12.08 -4.81
C LEU A 43 5.00 12.72 -4.03
N PHE A 44 5.02 14.04 -3.85
CA PHE A 44 3.94 14.81 -3.23
C PHE A 44 2.64 14.75 -4.04
N LYS A 45 2.72 14.91 -5.38
CA LYS A 45 1.55 14.76 -6.27
C LYS A 45 0.99 13.34 -6.30
N GLN A 46 1.76 12.35 -5.89
CA GLN A 46 1.37 10.95 -5.74
C GLN A 46 0.97 10.60 -4.30
N ASP A 47 0.86 11.61 -3.42
CA ASP A 47 0.54 11.47 -1.99
C ASP A 47 1.44 10.49 -1.22
N ILE A 48 2.68 10.29 -1.72
CA ILE A 48 3.67 9.41 -1.09
C ILE A 48 4.39 10.11 0.06
N ILE A 49 4.60 11.44 -0.05
CA ILE A 49 5.22 12.26 0.97
C ILE A 49 4.39 13.51 1.25
N ASN A 50 4.54 14.08 2.44
CA ASN A 50 4.06 15.41 2.75
C ASN A 50 5.09 16.46 2.30
N ARG A 51 4.62 17.59 1.76
CA ARG A 51 5.46 18.69 1.33
C ARG A 51 4.79 20.02 1.64
N TYR A 52 5.39 20.82 2.52
CA TYR A 52 4.85 22.09 2.95
C TYR A 52 5.96 23.07 3.38
N LYS A 53 5.62 24.35 3.56
CA LYS A 53 6.55 25.34 4.07
C LYS A 53 6.62 25.23 5.59
N GLY A 54 7.79 24.88 6.13
CA GLY A 54 7.99 24.65 7.55
C GLY A 54 9.47 24.65 7.94
N GLU A 55 9.72 24.48 9.23
CA GLU A 55 11.08 24.37 9.75
C GLU A 55 11.71 23.02 9.38
N CYS A 56 12.89 23.07 8.77
CA CYS A 56 13.66 21.88 8.45
C CYS A 56 14.29 21.28 9.71
N SER A 57 14.05 20.01 9.98
CA SER A 57 14.59 19.32 11.16
C SER A 57 16.13 19.32 11.23
N CYS A 58 16.80 19.39 10.07
CA CYS A 58 18.25 19.42 9.97
C CYS A 58 18.84 20.83 10.11
N CYS A 59 18.51 21.75 9.18
CA CYS A 59 19.15 23.09 9.16
C CYS A 59 18.38 24.16 9.94
N LYS A 60 17.25 23.84 10.56
CA LYS A 60 16.39 24.74 11.34
C LYS A 60 15.87 25.96 10.56
N LYS A 61 16.01 25.99 9.25
CA LYS A 61 15.53 27.10 8.41
C LYS A 61 14.10 26.82 7.94
N ASN A 62 13.29 27.86 7.87
CA ASN A 62 11.93 27.77 7.32
C ASN A 62 12.01 27.70 5.79
N LYS A 63 11.77 26.51 5.23
CA LYS A 63 11.86 26.19 3.80
C LYS A 63 10.74 25.23 3.39
N MET A 64 10.69 24.89 2.11
CA MET A 64 9.88 23.77 1.66
C MET A 64 10.49 22.47 2.20
N VAL A 65 9.77 21.76 3.08
CA VAL A 65 10.20 20.52 3.72
C VAL A 65 9.42 19.33 3.20
N ASN A 66 10.04 18.18 3.26
CA ASN A 66 9.52 16.89 2.82
C ASN A 66 9.61 15.89 3.97
N GLY A 67 8.58 15.08 4.18
CA GLY A 67 8.56 14.07 5.22
C GLY A 67 7.42 13.10 5.04
N ILE A 68 7.44 12.03 5.83
CA ILE A 68 6.39 11.04 5.95
C ILE A 68 5.95 11.06 7.40
N GLY A 69 4.73 11.48 7.69
CA GLY A 69 4.25 11.56 9.07
C GLY A 69 3.27 12.73 9.27
N PRO A 70 2.66 12.86 10.46
CA PRO A 70 1.72 13.92 10.72
C PRO A 70 2.38 15.29 10.60
N ILE A 71 1.72 16.19 9.89
CA ILE A 71 2.12 17.60 9.85
C ILE A 71 2.04 18.15 11.28
N ARG A 72 3.17 18.41 11.91
CA ARG A 72 3.21 19.09 13.22
C ARG A 72 2.87 20.56 13.00
N ASN A 73 1.57 20.86 13.11
CA ASN A 73 1.08 22.21 12.99
C ASN A 73 1.26 22.98 14.31
N ASN A 74 2.18 23.93 14.31
CA ASN A 74 1.98 25.18 15.02
C ASN A 74 1.70 26.25 13.95
N GLU A 75 0.45 26.72 13.93
CA GLU A 75 -0.13 27.86 13.21
C GLU A 75 -1.09 27.56 12.06
N LYS A 76 -2.16 28.33 12.09
CA LYS A 76 -3.36 28.35 11.26
C LYS A 76 -3.12 28.00 9.79
N ILE A 77 -3.76 26.91 9.35
CA ILE A 77 -3.88 26.61 7.94
C ILE A 77 -4.96 27.50 7.35
N GLU A 78 -4.57 28.47 6.52
CA GLU A 78 -5.47 29.01 5.52
C GLU A 78 -5.86 27.89 4.56
N LYS A 79 -7.17 27.71 4.42
CA LYS A 79 -7.76 26.71 3.52
C LYS A 79 -7.29 26.97 2.09
N ILE A 80 -6.30 26.25 1.63
CA ILE A 80 -6.05 26.10 0.20
C ILE A 80 -7.06 25.07 -0.31
N SER A 81 -8.12 25.59 -0.92
CA SER A 81 -9.10 24.78 -1.64
C SER A 81 -8.40 24.18 -2.86
N TYR A 82 -8.11 22.88 -2.80
CA TYR A 82 -7.72 22.13 -4.01
C TYR A 82 -8.95 21.94 -4.87
N VAL A 83 -9.02 22.70 -5.95
CA VAL A 83 -9.89 22.36 -7.08
C VAL A 83 -9.25 21.15 -7.75
N VAL A 84 -9.70 19.95 -7.37
CA VAL A 84 -9.49 18.76 -8.16
C VAL A 84 -10.38 18.90 -9.37
N SER A 85 -9.81 19.11 -10.56
CA SER A 85 -10.54 19.05 -11.81
C SER A 85 -11.10 17.66 -11.99
N ASN A 86 -12.38 17.52 -11.66
CA ASN A 86 -13.18 16.33 -11.96
C ASN A 86 -13.32 16.17 -13.48
N LYS A 87 -12.47 15.37 -14.11
CA LYS A 87 -12.79 14.66 -15.34
C LYS A 87 -12.40 13.21 -15.10
N ASP A 88 -13.41 12.34 -15.13
CA ASP A 88 -13.37 10.87 -15.15
C ASP A 88 -13.41 10.09 -13.81
N TYR A 89 -14.19 10.54 -12.82
CA TYR A 89 -14.60 9.65 -11.73
C TYR A 89 -16.11 9.75 -11.48
N HIS A 90 -16.88 9.07 -12.32
CA HIS A 90 -18.26 8.70 -11.98
C HIS A 90 -18.24 7.32 -11.29
N HIS A 91 -18.19 7.33 -9.98
CA HIS A 91 -18.93 6.40 -9.13
C HIS A 91 -19.00 6.99 -7.72
N ASN A 92 -20.13 7.69 -7.48
CA ASN A 92 -20.58 8.02 -6.14
C ASN A 92 -20.97 6.73 -5.43
N HIS A 93 -20.22 6.36 -4.41
CA HIS A 93 -20.77 5.62 -3.29
C HIS A 93 -20.59 6.47 -2.05
N GLN A 94 -21.66 7.13 -1.65
CA GLN A 94 -21.82 7.71 -0.33
C GLN A 94 -21.99 6.56 0.66
N ASP A 95 -20.93 6.24 1.38
CA ASP A 95 -21.07 5.59 2.68
C ASP A 95 -20.84 6.62 3.77
N ILE A 96 -21.95 7.20 4.17
CA ILE A 96 -22.10 7.99 5.38
C ILE A 96 -22.22 6.99 6.54
N ASN A 97 -21.08 6.57 7.09
CA ASN A 97 -21.01 6.13 8.47
C ASN A 97 -19.66 6.48 9.04
N ASN A 98 -19.63 7.55 9.82
CA ASN A 98 -18.63 7.96 10.80
C ASN A 98 -17.18 7.53 10.56
N ASN A 99 -16.36 8.46 10.02
CA ASN A 99 -14.91 8.48 9.97
C ASN A 99 -14.23 8.00 8.69
N GLY A 100 -14.11 8.88 7.73
CA GLY A 100 -13.01 8.85 6.80
C GLY A 100 -13.39 8.38 5.40
N PHE A 101 -13.26 9.31 4.48
CA PHE A 101 -13.24 9.04 3.05
C PHE A 101 -12.09 8.07 2.75
N PHE A 102 -12.38 6.86 2.31
CA PHE A 102 -11.38 5.94 1.79
C PHE A 102 -11.10 6.26 0.32
N LEU A 103 -9.81 6.34 -0.02
CA LEU A 103 -9.36 6.64 -1.37
C LEU A 103 -9.21 5.35 -2.17
N ARG A 104 -9.41 5.46 -3.48
CA ARG A 104 -9.09 4.39 -4.42
C ARG A 104 -7.76 4.69 -5.11
N LEU A 105 -6.79 3.80 -4.95
CA LEU A 105 -5.49 3.88 -5.59
C LEU A 105 -5.44 3.03 -6.87
N SER A 106 -4.56 3.39 -7.79
CA SER A 106 -4.20 2.49 -8.87
C SER A 106 -3.56 1.21 -8.33
N PRO A 107 -3.57 0.09 -9.06
CA PRO A 107 -2.94 -1.14 -8.59
C PRO A 107 -1.50 -0.95 -8.12
N LYS A 108 -0.69 -0.21 -8.87
CA LYS A 108 0.73 0.02 -8.52
C LYS A 108 0.92 0.94 -7.32
N ASP A 109 0.10 1.98 -7.19
CA ASP A 109 0.15 2.86 -6.03
C ASP A 109 -0.33 2.13 -4.77
N PHE A 110 -1.30 1.22 -4.92
CA PHE A 110 -1.76 0.36 -3.83
C PHE A 110 -0.66 -0.60 -3.36
N GLU A 111 0.03 -1.30 -4.27
CA GLU A 111 1.19 -2.15 -3.93
C GLU A 111 2.26 -1.35 -3.18
N ASN A 112 2.60 -0.16 -3.67
CA ASN A 112 3.56 0.72 -3.00
C ASN A 112 3.09 1.10 -1.59
N ARG A 113 1.80 1.40 -1.42
CA ARG A 113 1.20 1.77 -0.13
C ARG A 113 1.24 0.62 0.87
N VAL A 114 0.88 -0.59 0.42
CA VAL A 114 0.98 -1.82 1.22
C VAL A 114 2.44 -2.09 1.62
N GLY A 115 3.38 -1.95 0.68
CA GLY A 115 4.80 -2.12 0.94
C GLY A 115 5.32 -1.20 2.05
N LEU A 116 4.96 0.09 2.01
CA LEU A 116 5.33 1.04 3.07
C LEU A 116 4.75 0.63 4.44
N TYR A 117 3.50 0.17 4.45
CA TYR A 117 2.89 -0.32 5.68
C TYR A 117 3.60 -1.55 6.23
N LEU A 118 3.90 -2.54 5.38
CA LEU A 118 4.58 -3.77 5.78
C LEU A 118 6.00 -3.49 6.30
N ASN A 119 6.75 -2.60 5.63
CA ASN A 119 8.08 -2.17 6.07
C ASN A 119 8.03 -1.61 7.51
N LYS A 120 7.05 -0.75 7.78
CA LYS A 120 6.87 -0.17 9.12
C LYS A 120 6.44 -1.22 10.14
N LYS A 121 5.47 -2.06 9.78
CA LYS A 121 4.87 -3.07 10.69
C LYS A 121 5.87 -4.13 11.11
N PHE A 122 6.63 -4.66 10.17
CA PHE A 122 7.56 -5.78 10.40
C PHE A 122 9.00 -5.33 10.58
N LYS A 123 9.30 -4.02 10.45
CA LYS A 123 10.67 -3.47 10.51
C LYS A 123 11.62 -4.18 9.54
N ASP A 124 11.11 -4.51 8.36
CA ASP A 124 11.81 -5.23 7.29
C ASP A 124 11.62 -4.49 5.96
N SER A 125 12.29 -4.91 4.90
CA SER A 125 12.18 -4.36 3.56
C SER A 125 11.42 -5.31 2.65
N PHE A 126 10.25 -4.88 2.21
CA PHE A 126 9.41 -5.62 1.28
C PHE A 126 9.58 -5.11 -0.14
N SER A 127 9.79 -6.01 -1.08
CA SER A 127 9.92 -5.69 -2.50
C SER A 127 9.38 -6.81 -3.37
N GLU A 128 9.11 -6.48 -4.63
CA GLU A 128 8.76 -7.45 -5.66
C GLU A 128 9.90 -8.46 -5.83
N LYS A 129 9.59 -9.75 -5.77
CA LYS A 129 10.60 -10.82 -5.83
C LYS A 129 10.09 -12.07 -6.52
N PRO A 130 10.89 -12.68 -7.43
CA PRO A 130 10.57 -13.97 -8.01
C PRO A 130 10.87 -15.09 -7.02
N LEU A 131 9.92 -16.00 -6.82
CA LEU A 131 10.09 -17.23 -6.02
C LEU A 131 9.71 -18.45 -6.84
N ILE A 132 10.35 -19.58 -6.52
CA ILE A 132 10.09 -20.88 -7.18
C ILE A 132 8.77 -21.43 -6.64
N ILE A 133 7.83 -21.73 -7.54
CA ILE A 133 6.50 -22.28 -7.23
C ILE A 133 6.30 -23.71 -7.75
N GLY A 134 7.30 -24.30 -8.37
CA GLY A 134 7.26 -25.66 -8.90
C GLY A 134 8.50 -25.96 -9.72
N VAL A 135 8.56 -27.16 -10.30
CA VAL A 135 9.68 -27.58 -11.16
C VAL A 135 9.78 -26.62 -12.35
N ASN A 136 10.89 -25.91 -12.47
CA ASN A 136 11.17 -24.94 -13.53
C ASN A 136 10.10 -23.84 -13.69
N LYS A 137 9.33 -23.53 -12.63
CA LYS A 137 8.33 -22.49 -12.63
C LYS A 137 8.62 -21.47 -11.54
N VAL A 138 8.68 -20.22 -11.96
CA VAL A 138 8.87 -19.04 -11.08
C VAL A 138 7.66 -18.15 -11.19
N HIS A 139 7.22 -17.59 -10.07
CA HIS A 139 6.24 -16.53 -10.02
C HIS A 139 6.82 -15.32 -9.30
N LYS A 140 6.48 -14.13 -9.77
CA LYS A 140 6.94 -12.87 -9.23
C LYS A 140 5.86 -12.30 -8.32
N PHE A 141 6.09 -12.39 -7.02
CA PHE A 141 5.19 -11.89 -5.99
C PHE A 141 5.35 -10.38 -5.80
N ASP A 142 4.26 -9.71 -5.47
CA ASP A 142 4.22 -8.24 -5.35
C ASP A 142 5.12 -7.72 -4.22
N LEU A 143 5.07 -8.34 -3.04
CA LEU A 143 5.82 -7.91 -1.87
C LEU A 143 6.31 -9.13 -1.07
N VAL A 144 7.64 -9.24 -0.94
CA VAL A 144 8.31 -10.34 -0.23
C VAL A 144 9.31 -9.75 0.75
N SER A 145 9.35 -10.25 1.99
CA SER A 145 10.35 -9.90 3.00
C SER A 145 11.77 -10.31 2.57
N LEU A 146 12.79 -9.74 3.18
CA LEU A 146 14.18 -10.04 2.82
C LEU A 146 14.50 -11.53 2.93
N ASP A 147 14.03 -12.17 4.00
CA ASP A 147 14.25 -13.59 4.32
C ASP A 147 13.25 -14.55 3.66
N ASN A 148 12.27 -14.03 2.92
CA ASN A 148 11.13 -14.75 2.33
C ASN A 148 10.15 -15.35 3.35
N SER A 149 10.20 -14.97 4.61
CA SER A 149 9.28 -15.47 5.63
C SER A 149 7.85 -14.96 5.43
N ILE A 150 7.70 -13.77 4.84
CA ILE A 150 6.40 -13.15 4.56
C ILE A 150 6.28 -12.87 3.06
N VAL A 151 5.24 -13.44 2.44
CA VAL A 151 4.97 -13.26 1.01
C VAL A 151 3.56 -12.73 0.84
N THR A 152 3.42 -11.65 0.07
CA THR A 152 2.17 -10.91 -0.07
C THR A 152 1.83 -10.66 -1.53
N GLU A 153 0.57 -10.85 -1.87
CA GLU A 153 -0.07 -10.47 -3.13
C GLU A 153 -1.09 -9.36 -2.89
N CYS A 154 -1.06 -8.32 -3.71
CA CYS A 154 -1.93 -7.15 -3.60
C CYS A 154 -3.01 -7.17 -4.68
N LYS A 155 -4.25 -6.94 -4.31
CA LYS A 155 -5.40 -6.95 -5.23
C LYS A 155 -6.24 -5.70 -5.04
N SER A 156 -6.35 -4.90 -6.09
CA SER A 156 -7.13 -3.66 -6.09
C SER A 156 -8.32 -3.78 -7.04
N TYR A 157 -9.28 -4.64 -6.69
CA TYR A 157 -10.49 -4.88 -7.48
C TYR A 157 -11.67 -4.05 -6.98
N THR A 158 -12.63 -3.84 -7.86
CA THR A 158 -13.89 -3.16 -7.57
C THR A 158 -15.05 -4.04 -7.99
N TRP A 159 -16.20 -3.83 -7.35
CA TRP A 159 -17.47 -4.31 -7.89
C TRP A 159 -17.65 -3.82 -9.33
N THR A 160 -18.41 -4.55 -10.13
CA THR A 160 -18.74 -4.09 -11.49
C THR A 160 -19.67 -2.88 -11.46
N LYS A 161 -19.81 -2.18 -12.59
CA LYS A 161 -20.75 -1.05 -12.71
C LYS A 161 -22.18 -1.43 -12.39
N ASP A 162 -22.56 -2.68 -12.68
CA ASP A 162 -23.88 -3.23 -12.41
C ASP A 162 -24.00 -3.87 -11.03
N ASP A 163 -23.06 -3.55 -10.14
CA ASP A 163 -23.03 -4.02 -8.75
C ASP A 163 -22.88 -5.55 -8.61
N ASN A 164 -22.33 -6.20 -9.63
CA ASN A 164 -22.07 -7.62 -9.63
C ASN A 164 -20.65 -7.93 -9.13
N PHE A 165 -20.49 -9.10 -8.54
CA PHE A 165 -19.19 -9.61 -8.13
C PHE A 165 -18.26 -9.76 -9.33
N PRO A 166 -17.02 -9.20 -9.30
CA PRO A 166 -16.13 -9.12 -10.46
C PRO A 166 -15.42 -10.45 -10.74
N SER A 167 -16.17 -11.50 -11.10
CA SER A 167 -15.66 -12.87 -11.22
C SER A 167 -14.42 -13.01 -12.10
N ALA A 168 -14.33 -12.27 -13.21
CA ALA A 168 -13.17 -12.31 -14.10
C ALA A 168 -11.88 -11.80 -13.41
N LYS A 169 -11.98 -10.72 -12.62
CA LYS A 169 -10.85 -10.21 -11.84
C LYS A 169 -10.53 -11.09 -10.64
N ILE A 170 -11.53 -11.67 -10.02
CA ILE A 170 -11.37 -12.61 -8.91
C ILE A 170 -10.65 -13.89 -9.34
N SER A 171 -10.79 -14.33 -10.58
CA SER A 171 -10.02 -15.47 -11.10
C SER A 171 -8.50 -15.25 -10.94
N THR A 172 -8.00 -14.02 -11.12
CA THR A 172 -6.58 -13.73 -10.89
C THR A 172 -6.22 -13.67 -9.40
N ALA A 173 -7.18 -13.43 -8.49
CA ALA A 173 -6.93 -13.60 -7.07
C ALA A 173 -6.85 -15.09 -6.69
N ILE A 174 -7.66 -15.95 -7.30
CA ILE A 174 -7.57 -17.40 -7.10
C ILE A 174 -6.25 -17.96 -7.66
N GLU A 175 -5.79 -17.44 -8.79
CA GLU A 175 -4.46 -17.76 -9.32
C GLU A 175 -3.35 -17.36 -8.32
N ALA A 176 -3.44 -16.18 -7.69
CA ALA A 176 -2.51 -15.77 -6.64
C ALA A 176 -2.58 -16.70 -5.42
N VAL A 177 -3.77 -17.12 -4.99
CA VAL A 177 -3.97 -18.13 -3.94
C VAL A 177 -3.23 -19.43 -4.31
N PHE A 178 -3.39 -19.89 -5.55
CA PHE A 178 -2.66 -21.07 -6.02
C PHE A 178 -1.13 -20.88 -5.94
N TYR A 179 -0.59 -19.75 -6.37
CA TYR A 179 0.86 -19.50 -6.28
C TYR A 179 1.34 -19.41 -4.84
N LEU A 180 0.59 -18.72 -3.96
CA LEU A 180 0.89 -18.64 -2.53
C LEU A 180 0.87 -20.02 -1.87
N SER A 181 -0.02 -20.94 -2.28
CA SER A 181 -0.07 -22.30 -1.75
C SER A 181 1.16 -23.15 -2.12
N ARG A 182 1.90 -22.74 -3.17
CA ARG A 182 3.05 -23.50 -3.70
C ARG A 182 4.39 -23.08 -3.09
N ILE A 183 4.44 -22.05 -2.27
CA ILE A 183 5.67 -21.57 -1.62
C ILE A 183 5.73 -22.00 -0.16
N ILE A 184 6.95 -21.99 0.38
CA ILE A 184 7.21 -22.16 1.82
C ILE A 184 7.48 -20.77 2.37
N ALA A 185 6.60 -20.29 3.25
CA ALA A 185 6.72 -19.05 3.98
C ALA A 185 5.98 -19.20 5.31
N GLU A 186 6.39 -18.42 6.32
CA GLU A 186 5.72 -18.39 7.62
C GLU A 186 4.34 -17.74 7.51
N ARG A 187 4.27 -16.66 6.69
CA ARG A 187 3.02 -15.93 6.43
C ARG A 187 2.82 -15.75 4.93
N LYS A 188 1.66 -16.13 4.48
CA LYS A 188 1.19 -15.98 3.09
C LYS A 188 -0.03 -15.09 3.11
N VAL A 189 0.05 -13.94 2.48
CA VAL A 189 -0.97 -12.91 2.62
C VAL A 189 -1.51 -12.49 1.25
N ILE A 190 -2.82 -12.40 1.14
CA ILE A 190 -3.47 -11.69 0.04
C ILE A 190 -4.14 -10.42 0.61
N VAL A 191 -3.72 -9.27 0.14
CA VAL A 191 -4.21 -7.97 0.60
C VAL A 191 -5.13 -7.38 -0.45
N PHE A 192 -6.35 -7.10 -0.08
CA PHE A 192 -7.31 -6.41 -0.94
C PHE A 192 -7.44 -4.94 -0.55
N GLN A 193 -7.33 -4.06 -1.52
CA GLN A 193 -7.94 -2.74 -1.41
C GLN A 193 -9.45 -2.95 -1.48
N ASP A 194 -10.13 -2.90 -0.34
CA ASP A 194 -11.55 -3.26 -0.28
C ASP A 194 -12.44 -2.26 -1.03
N ASP A 195 -13.55 -2.75 -1.46
CA ASP A 195 -14.58 -2.02 -2.17
C ASP A 195 -15.95 -2.51 -1.70
N PHE A 196 -16.94 -1.63 -1.72
CA PHE A 196 -18.28 -1.92 -1.24
C PHE A 196 -19.29 -1.74 -2.37
N ASN A 197 -20.25 -2.65 -2.47
CA ASN A 197 -21.36 -2.52 -3.41
C ASN A 197 -22.42 -1.54 -2.87
N LYS A 198 -23.46 -1.26 -3.67
CA LYS A 198 -24.58 -0.35 -3.31
C LYS A 198 -25.34 -0.79 -2.07
N LYS A 199 -25.23 -2.06 -1.69
CA LYS A 199 -25.86 -2.63 -0.50
C LYS A 199 -24.94 -2.60 0.72
N GLY A 200 -23.71 -2.04 0.58
CA GLY A 200 -22.70 -2.00 1.64
C GLY A 200 -21.99 -3.34 1.85
N GLU A 201 -22.09 -4.32 0.94
CA GLU A 201 -21.35 -5.56 1.05
C GLU A 201 -19.90 -5.36 0.63
N SER A 202 -18.96 -5.77 1.49
CA SER A 202 -17.54 -5.76 1.20
C SER A 202 -17.17 -6.82 0.15
N LEU A 203 -16.28 -6.43 -0.78
CA LEU A 203 -15.72 -7.35 -1.76
C LEU A 203 -14.88 -8.43 -1.08
N VAL A 204 -14.10 -8.04 -0.05
CA VAL A 204 -13.23 -8.96 0.72
C VAL A 204 -14.07 -9.98 1.48
N ASP A 205 -15.12 -9.55 2.19
CA ASP A 205 -15.98 -10.47 2.93
C ASP A 205 -16.70 -11.43 1.97
N THR A 206 -17.11 -10.95 0.80
CA THR A 206 -17.69 -11.79 -0.24
C THR A 206 -16.69 -12.77 -0.84
N PHE A 207 -15.44 -12.34 -1.04
CA PHE A 207 -14.36 -13.23 -1.47
C PHE A 207 -14.14 -14.35 -0.47
N ILE A 208 -13.97 -14.05 0.80
CA ILE A 208 -13.78 -15.04 1.86
C ILE A 208 -14.95 -16.01 1.90
N ARG A 209 -16.18 -15.50 1.96
CA ARG A 209 -17.39 -16.34 1.99
C ARG A 209 -17.44 -17.37 0.85
N ARG A 210 -16.95 -17.00 -0.34
CA ARG A 210 -16.98 -17.88 -1.53
C ARG A 210 -15.83 -18.88 -1.58
N TYR A 211 -14.67 -18.51 -1.03
CA TYR A 211 -13.42 -19.21 -1.30
C TYR A 211 -12.68 -19.69 -0.04
N ASP A 212 -13.25 -19.54 1.17
CA ASP A 212 -12.61 -19.95 2.43
C ASP A 212 -12.04 -21.38 2.39
N GLY A 213 -12.77 -22.30 1.72
CA GLY A 213 -12.38 -23.71 1.62
C GLY A 213 -11.12 -24.01 0.79
N ILE A 214 -10.57 -23.01 0.06
CA ILE A 214 -9.35 -23.17 -0.73
C ILE A 214 -8.21 -22.23 -0.29
N LEU A 215 -8.44 -21.44 0.75
CA LEU A 215 -7.46 -20.45 1.21
C LEU A 215 -6.40 -21.04 2.16
N ASP A 216 -6.65 -22.21 2.74
CA ASP A 216 -5.72 -22.96 3.61
C ASP A 216 -4.97 -22.05 4.62
N ASP A 217 -3.64 -22.00 4.56
CA ASP A 217 -2.77 -21.18 5.40
C ASP A 217 -2.60 -19.73 4.92
N ILE A 218 -3.38 -19.29 3.93
CA ILE A 218 -3.31 -17.95 3.38
C ILE A 218 -4.19 -16.98 4.20
N GLU A 219 -3.58 -15.92 4.68
CA GLU A 219 -4.29 -14.82 5.33
C GLU A 219 -4.95 -13.91 4.30
N VAL A 220 -6.13 -13.41 4.60
CA VAL A 220 -6.82 -12.40 3.79
C VAL A 220 -6.93 -11.10 4.59
N TRP A 221 -6.33 -10.05 4.06
CA TRP A 221 -6.36 -8.74 4.68
C TRP A 221 -7.22 -7.76 3.89
N ARG A 222 -8.01 -6.99 4.62
CA ARG A 222 -8.69 -5.79 4.15
C ARG A 222 -7.79 -4.60 4.34
N TYR A 223 -7.65 -3.80 3.30
CA TYR A 223 -6.94 -2.53 3.36
C TYR A 223 -7.88 -1.41 2.89
N LEU A 224 -8.17 -0.49 3.78
CA LEU A 224 -8.94 0.71 3.51
C LEU A 224 -7.97 1.90 3.48
N VAL A 225 -7.83 2.51 2.31
CA VAL A 225 -6.83 3.56 2.06
C VAL A 225 -7.35 4.90 2.55
N GLY A 226 -6.71 5.46 3.57
CA GLY A 226 -6.98 6.79 4.07
C GLY A 226 -6.32 7.91 3.24
N LYS A 227 -6.55 9.16 3.63
CA LYS A 227 -5.94 10.35 3.00
C LYS A 227 -4.41 10.35 3.09
N SER A 228 -3.86 9.76 4.15
CA SER A 228 -2.45 9.46 4.31
C SER A 228 -2.29 8.09 4.94
N ILE A 229 -1.06 7.54 4.95
CA ILE A 229 -0.77 6.21 5.48
C ILE A 229 -1.17 6.02 6.95
N GLU A 230 -1.25 7.10 7.72
CA GLU A 230 -1.67 7.09 9.12
C GLU A 230 -3.16 6.86 9.31
N TYR A 231 -3.95 7.20 8.30
CA TYR A 231 -5.39 6.99 8.26
C TYR A 231 -5.77 5.69 7.56
N ASP A 232 -4.78 4.92 7.11
CA ASP A 232 -5.04 3.61 6.55
C ASP A 232 -5.55 2.67 7.64
N ARG A 233 -6.54 1.86 7.29
CA ARG A 233 -7.06 0.82 8.16
C ARG A 233 -6.80 -0.52 7.53
N ILE A 234 -6.17 -1.39 8.29
CA ILE A 234 -5.87 -2.75 7.87
C ILE A 234 -6.44 -3.71 8.88
N GLU A 235 -7.21 -4.65 8.39
CA GLU A 235 -7.86 -5.67 9.17
C GLU A 235 -7.48 -7.05 8.62
N ILE A 236 -7.07 -7.95 9.48
CA ILE A 236 -6.96 -9.37 9.13
C ILE A 236 -8.38 -9.93 9.17
N LYS A 237 -8.97 -10.15 8.00
CA LYS A 237 -10.35 -10.64 7.85
C LYS A 237 -10.41 -12.16 7.94
N ARG A 238 -9.30 -12.82 7.62
CA ARG A 238 -9.14 -14.25 7.74
C ARG A 238 -7.68 -14.54 8.09
N GLU A 239 -7.48 -15.28 9.15
CA GLU A 239 -6.18 -15.85 9.49
C GLU A 239 -5.93 -17.13 8.71
N GLY A 240 -4.65 -17.45 8.46
CA GLY A 240 -4.28 -18.72 7.86
C GLY A 240 -4.64 -19.88 8.80
N LYS A 241 -5.24 -20.92 8.25
CA LYS A 241 -5.55 -22.15 8.99
C LYS A 241 -4.44 -23.15 8.74
N GLU A 242 -4.06 -23.96 9.73
CA GLU A 242 -3.15 -25.09 9.49
C GLU A 242 -3.76 -26.02 8.43
N CYS A 243 -2.98 -26.29 7.38
CA CYS A 243 -3.42 -27.18 6.32
C CYS A 243 -3.54 -28.61 6.88
N TRP A 244 -4.73 -29.20 6.75
CA TRP A 244 -5.02 -30.55 7.22
C TRP A 244 -4.04 -31.61 6.68
N TYR A 245 -3.49 -31.42 5.48
CA TYR A 245 -2.52 -32.33 4.88
C TYR A 245 -1.13 -32.25 5.51
N LYS A 246 -0.75 -31.14 6.19
CA LYS A 246 0.51 -31.09 6.95
C LYS A 246 0.54 -32.07 8.12
N ASN A 247 -0.63 -32.51 8.59
CA ASN A 247 -0.77 -33.47 9.66
C ASN A 247 -0.75 -34.92 9.16
N LEU A 248 -0.80 -35.18 7.85
CA LEU A 248 -0.72 -36.50 7.26
C LEU A 248 0.72 -37.04 7.11
N TYR A 249 1.72 -36.13 7.27
CA TYR A 249 3.14 -36.48 7.10
C TYR A 249 3.94 -36.31 8.40
N LYS A 250 3.27 -36.15 9.52
CA LYS A 250 3.84 -36.29 10.87
C LYS A 250 3.55 -37.72 11.40
#